data_3b700fe423111af8e1247280c41d2d1c
#
_entry.id   3b700fe423111af8e1247280c41d2d1c
#
_cell.length_a   1.000
_cell.length_b   1.000
_cell.length_c   1.000
_cell.angle_alpha   90.00
_cell.angle_beta   90.00
_cell.angle_gamma   90.00
#
_symmetry.space_group_name_H-M   'P 1'
#
loop_
_entity.id
_entity.type
_entity.pdbx_description
1 polymer ?
#
loop_
_entity_poly.entity_id
_entity_poly.type
_entity_poly.pdbx_seq_one_letter_code
_entity_poly.pdbx_strand_id
1 'polypeptide(L)'
;INDYKSKTELTDTKLKTCVYSSIRSYRDIITIETSKRGMQKVIAASDSVLRSQTLYQFGNAILNHTIQLLGIKTAEMYLISQHVDLFGDAEMILLAATGDEVKLDTHWSADIMPADVKKIIQQTLTQKQSYRDGSIFIGYYHTNSSTESVLYTRFHEEHSALQDEILTLFAANITLIFQNLHSREHIQETQKELLLVLGDAIEQRSKETGSHVRRVALMCELIALKLGQSSEYAEMLKYASPLHDIGKIGIPETILHKPGKLDD
;
A
#
# COMPACT_ATOMS: atom_id res chain seq x y z
N ILE A 1 -13.83 -34.79 -24.63
CA ILE A 1 -15.00 -34.61 -25.52
C ILE A 1 -14.97 -35.77 -26.49
N ASN A 2 -15.74 -36.82 -26.18
CA ASN A 2 -15.82 -38.02 -27.04
C ASN A 2 -17.11 -37.92 -27.86
N ASP A 3 -17.04 -37.20 -28.97
CA ASP A 3 -18.13 -37.18 -29.95
C ASP A 3 -17.86 -38.23 -31.00
N TYR A 4 -18.34 -39.45 -30.74
CA TYR A 4 -18.24 -40.58 -31.71
C TYR A 4 -19.35 -40.44 -32.71
N LYS A 5 -18.99 -40.22 -34.00
CA LYS A 5 -19.94 -40.22 -35.12
C LYS A 5 -19.62 -41.37 -36.09
N SER A 6 -20.67 -42.03 -36.55
CA SER A 6 -20.54 -43.07 -37.54
C SER A 6 -20.01 -42.50 -38.86
N LYS A 7 -19.09 -43.20 -39.53
CA LYS A 7 -18.52 -42.83 -40.84
C LYS A 7 -19.59 -42.61 -41.94
N THR A 8 -20.70 -43.31 -41.80
CA THR A 8 -21.81 -43.27 -42.80
C THR A 8 -22.71 -42.05 -42.65
N GLU A 9 -22.60 -41.29 -41.55
CA GLU A 9 -23.40 -40.10 -41.27
C GLU A 9 -22.62 -38.79 -41.49
N LEU A 10 -21.36 -38.84 -41.82
CA LEU A 10 -20.47 -37.70 -42.00
C LEU A 10 -20.68 -37.11 -43.42
N THR A 11 -21.53 -36.10 -43.48
CA THR A 11 -21.60 -35.16 -44.66
C THR A 11 -20.52 -34.10 -44.47
N ASP A 12 -20.06 -33.49 -45.58
CA ASP A 12 -19.07 -32.40 -45.58
C ASP A 12 -19.45 -31.27 -44.60
N THR A 13 -20.73 -30.90 -44.60
CA THR A 13 -21.25 -29.86 -43.68
C THR A 13 -21.17 -30.29 -42.21
N LYS A 14 -21.54 -31.54 -41.90
CA LYS A 14 -21.48 -32.04 -40.51
C LYS A 14 -20.02 -32.15 -40.01
N LEU A 15 -19.09 -32.56 -40.88
CA LEU A 15 -17.67 -32.62 -40.57
C LEU A 15 -17.11 -31.22 -40.27
N LYS A 16 -17.39 -30.24 -41.15
CA LYS A 16 -16.98 -28.86 -40.94
C LYS A 16 -17.53 -28.31 -39.62
N THR A 17 -18.81 -28.46 -39.33
CA THR A 17 -19.43 -28.03 -38.08
C THR A 17 -18.79 -28.67 -36.87
N CYS A 18 -18.50 -30.00 -36.93
CA CYS A 18 -17.85 -30.69 -35.83
C CYS A 18 -16.43 -30.16 -35.57
N VAL A 19 -15.64 -29.95 -36.64
CA VAL A 19 -14.28 -29.40 -36.53
C VAL A 19 -14.32 -27.96 -35.97
N TYR A 20 -15.19 -27.10 -36.50
CA TYR A 20 -15.31 -25.72 -35.99
C TYR A 20 -15.77 -25.68 -34.53
N SER A 21 -16.75 -26.51 -34.16
CA SER A 21 -17.21 -26.62 -32.79
C SER A 21 -16.10 -27.10 -31.84
N SER A 22 -15.32 -28.11 -32.26
CA SER A 22 -14.21 -28.62 -31.47
C SER A 22 -13.07 -27.62 -31.30
N ILE A 23 -12.74 -26.87 -32.37
CA ILE A 23 -11.72 -25.81 -32.31
C ILE A 23 -12.21 -24.68 -31.42
N ARG A 24 -13.47 -24.28 -31.50
CA ARG A 24 -14.06 -23.27 -30.63
C ARG A 24 -14.02 -23.72 -29.18
N SER A 25 -14.54 -24.91 -28.87
CA SER A 25 -14.50 -25.47 -27.52
C SER A 25 -13.09 -25.57 -26.95
N TYR A 26 -12.12 -25.98 -27.78
CA TYR A 26 -10.71 -26.03 -27.37
C TYR A 26 -10.19 -24.61 -27.02
N ARG A 27 -10.49 -23.61 -27.85
CA ARG A 27 -10.10 -22.22 -27.57
C ARG A 27 -10.74 -21.71 -26.28
N ASP A 28 -12.03 -21.98 -26.09
CA ASP A 28 -12.78 -21.56 -24.89
C ASP A 28 -12.16 -22.21 -23.63
N ILE A 29 -11.83 -23.50 -23.68
CA ILE A 29 -11.16 -24.22 -22.58
C ILE A 29 -9.79 -23.60 -22.28
N ILE A 30 -8.96 -23.36 -23.30
CA ILE A 30 -7.62 -22.76 -23.11
C ILE A 30 -7.76 -21.35 -22.51
N THR A 31 -8.72 -20.56 -22.98
CA THR A 31 -8.99 -19.22 -22.43
C THR A 31 -9.38 -19.29 -20.96
N ILE A 32 -10.29 -20.19 -20.60
CA ILE A 32 -10.72 -20.40 -19.20
C ILE A 32 -9.54 -20.86 -18.33
N GLU A 33 -8.75 -21.83 -18.79
CA GLU A 33 -7.59 -22.30 -18.02
C GLU A 33 -6.54 -21.20 -17.83
N THR A 34 -6.30 -20.40 -18.87
CA THR A 34 -5.33 -19.29 -18.80
C THR A 34 -5.81 -18.20 -17.86
N SER A 35 -7.09 -17.82 -17.95
CA SER A 35 -7.72 -16.87 -17.02
C SER A 35 -7.69 -17.37 -15.58
N LYS A 36 -7.99 -18.66 -15.36
CA LYS A 36 -7.90 -19.29 -14.03
C LYS A 36 -6.49 -19.22 -13.46
N ARG A 37 -5.49 -19.57 -14.26
CA ARG A 37 -4.07 -19.47 -13.84
C ARG A 37 -3.67 -18.03 -13.55
N GLY A 38 -4.10 -17.07 -14.37
CA GLY A 38 -3.91 -15.64 -14.14
C GLY A 38 -4.50 -15.21 -12.80
N MET A 39 -5.75 -15.58 -12.53
CA MET A 39 -6.43 -15.26 -11.29
C MET A 39 -5.77 -15.88 -10.06
N GLN A 40 -5.30 -17.13 -10.16
CA GLN A 40 -4.54 -17.77 -9.08
C GLN A 40 -3.22 -17.03 -8.78
N LYS A 41 -2.53 -16.56 -9.81
CA LYS A 41 -1.32 -15.73 -9.63
C LYS A 41 -1.64 -14.39 -8.96
N VAL A 42 -2.74 -13.74 -9.35
CA VAL A 42 -3.20 -12.49 -8.72
C VAL A 42 -3.50 -12.70 -7.25
N ILE A 43 -4.21 -13.77 -6.89
CA ILE A 43 -4.52 -14.10 -5.49
C ILE A 43 -3.23 -14.34 -4.70
N ALA A 44 -2.30 -15.14 -5.23
CA ALA A 44 -1.03 -15.41 -4.56
C ALA A 44 -0.17 -14.13 -4.38
N ALA A 45 -0.14 -13.27 -5.40
CA ALA A 45 0.53 -11.99 -5.32
C ALA A 45 -0.11 -11.07 -4.29
N SER A 46 -1.45 -11.01 -4.26
CA SER A 46 -2.20 -10.21 -3.28
C SER A 46 -1.94 -10.67 -1.84
N ASP A 47 -1.86 -11.99 -1.59
CA ASP A 47 -1.54 -12.52 -0.25
C ASP A 47 -0.13 -12.10 0.21
N SER A 48 0.85 -12.11 -0.69
CA SER A 48 2.20 -11.62 -0.38
C SER A 48 2.22 -10.12 -0.08
N VAL A 49 1.46 -9.35 -0.86
CA VAL A 49 1.34 -7.88 -0.66
C VAL A 49 0.61 -7.56 0.65
N LEU A 50 -0.41 -8.35 1.02
CA LEU A 50 -1.15 -8.21 2.29
C LEU A 50 -0.26 -8.43 3.53
N ARG A 51 0.83 -9.18 3.40
CA ARG A 51 1.80 -9.40 4.50
C ARG A 51 2.76 -8.24 4.69
N SER A 52 2.74 -7.26 3.82
CA SER A 52 3.57 -6.05 3.95
C SER A 52 3.14 -5.27 5.19
N GLN A 53 4.10 -4.86 6.00
CA GLN A 53 3.84 -4.10 7.22
C GLN A 53 3.97 -2.59 7.00
N THR A 54 4.67 -2.18 5.95
CA THR A 54 4.91 -0.78 5.61
C THR A 54 4.55 -0.50 4.15
N LEU A 55 4.24 0.76 3.84
CA LEU A 55 3.99 1.21 2.46
C LEU A 55 5.19 0.95 1.53
N TYR A 56 6.41 1.03 2.05
CA TYR A 56 7.63 0.71 1.31
C TYR A 56 7.70 -0.77 0.89
N GLN A 57 7.49 -1.69 1.84
CA GLN A 57 7.46 -3.13 1.56
C GLN A 57 6.34 -3.48 0.58
N PHE A 58 5.18 -2.84 0.75
CA PHE A 58 4.04 -2.95 -0.14
C PHE A 58 4.39 -2.52 -1.57
N GLY A 59 5.00 -1.34 -1.76
CA GLY A 59 5.39 -0.84 -3.07
C GLY A 59 6.33 -1.80 -3.80
N ASN A 60 7.37 -2.28 -3.13
CA ASN A 60 8.30 -3.25 -3.72
C ASN A 60 7.65 -4.60 -4.05
N ALA A 61 6.77 -5.10 -3.18
CA ALA A 61 6.02 -6.32 -3.44
C ALA A 61 5.14 -6.19 -4.69
N ILE A 62 4.44 -5.06 -4.85
CA ILE A 62 3.63 -4.77 -6.04
C ILE A 62 4.47 -4.84 -7.31
N LEU A 63 5.58 -4.09 -7.37
CA LEU A 63 6.40 -4.06 -8.58
C LEU A 63 6.91 -5.44 -8.95
N ASN A 64 7.46 -6.19 -8.00
CA ASN A 64 7.97 -7.53 -8.22
C ASN A 64 6.88 -8.49 -8.70
N HIS A 65 5.70 -8.44 -8.07
CA HIS A 65 4.60 -9.31 -8.47
C HIS A 65 3.99 -8.92 -9.83
N THR A 66 3.94 -7.63 -10.16
CA THR A 66 3.48 -7.19 -11.47
C THR A 66 4.39 -7.72 -12.58
N ILE A 67 5.70 -7.62 -12.40
CA ILE A 67 6.68 -8.18 -13.35
C ILE A 67 6.49 -9.69 -13.51
N GLN A 68 6.34 -10.42 -12.41
CA GLN A 68 6.13 -11.87 -12.43
C GLN A 68 4.80 -12.27 -13.06
N LEU A 69 3.72 -11.56 -12.78
CA LEU A 69 2.38 -11.81 -13.32
C LEU A 69 2.34 -11.67 -14.83
N LEU A 70 2.98 -10.62 -15.32
CA LEU A 70 3.00 -10.30 -16.74
C LEU A 70 4.02 -11.14 -17.51
N GLY A 71 4.96 -11.81 -16.80
CA GLY A 71 6.03 -12.58 -17.42
C GLY A 71 7.01 -11.73 -18.21
N ILE A 72 7.10 -10.44 -17.89
CA ILE A 72 7.90 -9.44 -18.59
C ILE A 72 9.28 -9.41 -17.95
N LYS A 73 10.33 -9.48 -18.77
CA LYS A 73 11.72 -9.45 -18.28
C LYS A 73 12.20 -8.07 -17.92
N THR A 74 11.64 -7.04 -18.57
CA THR A 74 12.03 -5.65 -18.38
C THR A 74 10.79 -4.75 -18.52
N ALA A 75 10.50 -3.99 -17.47
CA ALA A 75 9.52 -2.92 -17.51
C ALA A 75 10.04 -1.76 -16.66
N GLU A 76 9.78 -0.55 -17.07
CA GLU A 76 10.03 0.64 -16.28
C GLU A 76 8.76 0.92 -15.48
N MET A 77 8.85 0.93 -14.16
CA MET A 77 7.70 1.09 -13.28
C MET A 77 8.02 2.05 -12.16
N TYR A 78 7.03 2.91 -11.84
CA TYR A 78 7.07 3.83 -10.69
C TYR A 78 5.74 3.77 -9.96
N LEU A 79 5.78 3.57 -8.66
CA LEU A 79 4.63 3.72 -7.78
C LEU A 79 4.80 4.96 -6.93
N ILE A 80 3.87 5.89 -7.07
CA ILE A 80 3.92 7.19 -6.41
C ILE A 80 2.65 7.37 -5.60
N SER A 81 2.80 7.98 -4.43
CA SER A 81 1.69 8.41 -3.60
C SER A 81 1.76 9.91 -3.36
N GLN A 82 0.63 10.58 -3.44
CA GLN A 82 0.46 11.97 -3.06
C GLN A 82 -0.46 12.05 -1.86
N HIS A 83 -0.01 12.72 -0.82
CA HIS A 83 -0.82 13.06 0.33
C HIS A 83 -1.03 14.57 0.37
N VAL A 84 -2.27 14.99 0.60
CA VAL A 84 -2.60 16.41 0.80
C VAL A 84 -2.87 16.58 2.29
N ASP A 85 -2.11 17.45 2.94
CA ASP A 85 -2.28 17.75 4.35
C ASP A 85 -3.51 18.63 4.63
N LEU A 86 -3.77 18.91 5.91
CA LEU A 86 -4.89 19.76 6.34
C LEU A 86 -4.77 21.22 5.88
N PHE A 87 -3.57 21.64 5.46
CA PHE A 87 -3.29 23.01 4.99
C PHE A 87 -3.35 23.11 3.47
N GLY A 88 -3.54 21.98 2.77
CA GLY A 88 -3.61 21.90 1.31
C GLY A 88 -2.26 21.73 0.63
N ASP A 89 -1.18 21.52 1.38
CA ASP A 89 0.13 21.20 0.83
C ASP A 89 0.17 19.74 0.36
N ALA A 90 0.58 19.54 -0.87
CA ALA A 90 0.63 18.23 -1.51
C ALA A 90 2.07 17.68 -1.49
N GLU A 91 2.28 16.62 -0.72
CA GLU A 91 3.55 15.91 -0.70
C GLU A 91 3.46 14.67 -1.58
N MET A 92 4.40 14.53 -2.52
CA MET A 92 4.52 13.35 -3.38
C MET A 92 5.69 12.48 -2.92
N ILE A 93 5.40 11.19 -2.70
CA ILE A 93 6.36 10.20 -2.23
C ILE A 93 6.51 9.11 -3.28
N LEU A 94 7.73 8.80 -3.69
CA LEU A 94 8.03 7.64 -4.50
C LEU A 94 8.06 6.40 -3.58
N LEU A 95 7.06 5.53 -3.72
CA LEU A 95 6.94 4.33 -2.90
C LEU A 95 7.79 3.18 -3.43
N ALA A 96 7.91 3.05 -4.75
CA ALA A 96 8.73 2.02 -5.37
C ALA A 96 9.04 2.35 -6.83
N ALA A 97 10.18 1.85 -7.31
CA ALA A 97 10.59 1.95 -8.71
C ALA A 97 11.38 0.71 -9.14
N THR A 98 11.39 0.41 -10.43
CA THR A 98 12.27 -0.62 -11.01
C THR A 98 13.57 0.03 -11.49
N GLY A 99 14.70 -0.64 -11.26
CA GLY A 99 16.03 -0.21 -11.68
C GLY A 99 17.05 -0.31 -10.56
N ASP A 100 18.30 -0.62 -10.91
CA ASP A 100 19.40 -0.86 -9.96
C ASP A 100 19.91 0.42 -9.26
N GLU A 101 19.52 1.60 -9.75
CA GLU A 101 20.04 2.89 -9.27
C GLU A 101 19.10 3.63 -8.31
N VAL A 102 17.89 3.13 -8.07
CA VAL A 102 16.92 3.84 -7.23
C VAL A 102 17.17 3.51 -5.76
N LYS A 103 17.93 4.36 -5.09
CA LYS A 103 17.97 4.41 -3.62
C LYS A 103 16.61 4.92 -3.14
N LEU A 104 15.77 4.01 -2.72
CA LEU A 104 14.47 4.25 -2.12
C LEU A 104 14.66 4.74 -0.67
N ASP A 105 15.20 5.91 -0.52
CA ASP A 105 15.26 6.57 0.78
C ASP A 105 14.73 7.97 0.59
N THR A 106 13.55 8.20 1.16
CA THR A 106 12.94 9.49 1.44
C THR A 106 12.63 10.41 0.25
N HIS A 107 11.52 11.10 0.37
CA HIS A 107 11.06 12.27 -0.38
C HIS A 107 11.39 12.27 -1.88
N TRP A 108 10.36 12.36 -2.68
CA TRP A 108 10.47 12.59 -4.10
C TRP A 108 11.53 13.62 -4.43
N SER A 109 12.70 13.18 -4.87
CA SER A 109 13.62 14.05 -5.57
C SER A 109 13.16 14.12 -7.02
N ALA A 110 12.88 15.32 -7.49
CA ALA A 110 12.49 15.58 -8.88
C ALA A 110 13.49 15.04 -9.90
N ASP A 111 14.69 14.70 -9.49
CA ASP A 111 15.83 14.33 -10.34
C ASP A 111 15.89 12.83 -10.69
N ILE A 112 15.14 11.98 -9.98
CA ILE A 112 15.17 10.52 -10.16
C ILE A 112 14.29 10.06 -11.33
N MET A 113 13.27 10.83 -11.69
CA MET A 113 12.32 10.45 -12.74
C MET A 113 12.50 11.22 -14.03
N PRO A 114 12.36 10.55 -15.20
CA PRO A 114 12.32 11.21 -16.49
C PRO A 114 11.22 12.29 -16.55
N ALA A 115 11.48 13.39 -17.25
CA ALA A 115 10.55 14.51 -17.32
C ALA A 115 9.21 14.15 -17.99
N ASP A 116 9.24 13.23 -18.95
CA ASP A 116 8.04 12.69 -19.61
C ASP A 116 7.17 11.89 -18.65
N VAL A 117 7.77 11.05 -17.80
CA VAL A 117 7.08 10.28 -16.79
C VAL A 117 6.41 11.20 -15.76
N LYS A 118 7.15 12.23 -15.27
CA LYS A 118 6.59 13.23 -14.36
C LYS A 118 5.33 13.90 -14.91
N LYS A 119 5.41 14.34 -16.18
CA LYS A 119 4.28 14.99 -16.85
C LYS A 119 3.07 14.08 -16.92
N ILE A 120 3.27 12.82 -17.28
CA ILE A 120 2.20 11.82 -17.37
C ILE A 120 1.56 11.60 -16.00
N ILE A 121 2.35 11.47 -14.94
CA ILE A 121 1.86 11.29 -13.58
C ILE A 121 1.05 12.50 -13.11
N GLN A 122 1.54 13.72 -13.34
CA GLN A 122 0.81 14.94 -13.00
C GLN A 122 -0.51 15.06 -13.76
N GLN A 123 -0.54 14.70 -15.04
CA GLN A 123 -1.77 14.65 -15.82
C GLN A 123 -2.75 13.62 -15.25
N THR A 124 -2.27 12.45 -14.86
CA THR A 124 -3.09 11.40 -14.27
C THR A 124 -3.72 11.83 -12.94
N LEU A 125 -2.94 12.48 -12.06
CA LEU A 125 -3.45 13.04 -10.81
C LEU A 125 -4.52 14.11 -11.05
N THR A 126 -4.39 14.88 -12.12
CA THR A 126 -5.39 15.91 -12.50
C THR A 126 -6.65 15.28 -13.08
N GLN A 127 -6.50 14.28 -13.95
CA GLN A 127 -7.62 13.62 -14.65
C GLN A 127 -8.33 12.59 -13.77
N LYS A 128 -7.65 12.05 -12.75
CA LYS A 128 -8.17 11.05 -11.81
C LYS A 128 -8.69 9.78 -12.48
N GLN A 129 -8.04 9.34 -13.54
CA GLN A 129 -8.44 8.18 -14.32
C GLN A 129 -7.25 7.32 -14.70
N SER A 130 -7.45 6.00 -14.59
CA SER A 130 -6.54 5.01 -15.15
C SER A 130 -6.70 4.96 -16.65
N TYR A 131 -5.63 4.87 -17.40
CA TYR A 131 -5.68 4.74 -18.85
C TYR A 131 -4.49 3.96 -19.40
N ARG A 132 -4.57 3.65 -20.69
CA ARG A 132 -3.52 3.00 -21.42
C ARG A 132 -3.26 3.74 -22.72
N ASP A 133 -1.97 3.86 -23.06
CA ASP A 133 -1.52 4.42 -24.32
C ASP A 133 -0.33 3.59 -24.85
N GLY A 134 -0.61 2.78 -25.88
CA GLY A 134 0.39 1.90 -26.48
C GLY A 134 1.06 0.97 -25.46
N SER A 135 2.35 1.18 -25.24
CA SER A 135 3.17 0.42 -24.29
C SER A 135 3.10 0.92 -22.85
N ILE A 136 2.31 1.96 -22.57
CA ILE A 136 2.23 2.57 -21.25
C ILE A 136 0.89 2.19 -20.61
N PHE A 137 0.94 1.68 -19.38
CA PHE A 137 -0.22 1.50 -18.52
C PHE A 137 -0.10 2.43 -17.32
N ILE A 138 -1.21 3.10 -16.99
CA ILE A 138 -1.31 3.99 -15.86
C ILE A 138 -2.49 3.58 -15.00
N GLY A 139 -2.20 3.20 -13.75
CA GLY A 139 -3.20 2.95 -12.74
C GLY A 139 -3.31 4.15 -11.81
N TYR A 140 -4.51 4.71 -11.71
CA TYR A 140 -4.84 5.74 -10.72
C TYR A 140 -5.64 5.12 -9.59
N TYR A 141 -5.22 5.38 -8.37
CA TYR A 141 -5.86 4.88 -7.15
C TYR A 141 -6.06 6.03 -6.18
N HIS A 142 -7.21 6.05 -5.55
CA HIS A 142 -7.50 7.02 -4.49
C HIS A 142 -8.09 6.30 -3.28
N THR A 143 -7.83 6.84 -2.11
CA THR A 143 -8.45 6.42 -0.86
C THR A 143 -9.56 7.40 -0.48
N ASN A 144 -10.45 7.03 0.42
CA ASN A 144 -11.42 7.95 1.01
C ASN A 144 -10.74 9.05 1.87
N SER A 145 -9.46 8.90 2.15
CA SER A 145 -8.57 9.92 2.69
C SER A 145 -7.96 10.74 1.55
N SER A 146 -7.35 11.87 1.87
CA SER A 146 -6.70 12.78 0.92
C SER A 146 -5.48 12.21 0.18
N THR A 147 -5.36 10.87 0.10
CA THR A 147 -4.21 10.20 -0.52
C THR A 147 -4.57 9.66 -1.89
N GLU A 148 -3.81 10.04 -2.88
CA GLU A 148 -3.90 9.60 -4.27
C GLU A 148 -2.61 8.89 -4.67
N SER A 149 -2.69 7.83 -5.48
CA SER A 149 -1.52 7.07 -5.93
C SER A 149 -1.59 6.77 -7.40
N VAL A 150 -0.44 6.76 -8.04
CA VAL A 150 -0.29 6.45 -9.46
C VAL A 150 0.75 5.35 -9.63
N LEU A 151 0.36 4.29 -10.32
CA LEU A 151 1.26 3.27 -10.83
C LEU A 151 1.50 3.55 -12.31
N TYR A 152 2.71 3.96 -12.65
CA TYR A 152 3.16 4.07 -14.02
C TYR A 152 3.90 2.80 -14.41
N THR A 153 3.60 2.24 -15.58
CA THR A 153 4.29 1.07 -16.13
C THR A 153 4.51 1.27 -17.63
N ARG A 154 5.77 1.21 -18.08
CA ARG A 154 6.15 1.19 -19.49
C ARG A 154 6.67 -0.21 -19.85
N PHE A 155 6.01 -0.85 -20.80
CA PHE A 155 6.38 -2.15 -21.33
C PHE A 155 7.34 -1.98 -22.51
N HIS A 156 8.34 -2.84 -22.59
CA HIS A 156 9.29 -2.86 -23.73
C HIS A 156 8.87 -3.87 -24.81
N GLU A 157 7.92 -4.74 -24.52
CA GLU A 157 7.42 -5.76 -25.45
C GLU A 157 5.90 -5.60 -25.65
N GLU A 158 5.41 -6.09 -26.79
CA GLU A 158 3.97 -6.19 -27.03
C GLU A 158 3.34 -7.18 -26.04
N HIS A 159 2.18 -6.85 -25.53
CA HIS A 159 1.46 -7.67 -24.56
C HIS A 159 0.02 -7.91 -25.02
N SER A 160 -0.53 -9.02 -24.53
CA SER A 160 -1.84 -9.52 -24.93
C SER A 160 -2.98 -8.85 -24.12
N ALA A 161 -4.18 -8.83 -24.69
CA ALA A 161 -5.39 -8.38 -23.99
C ALA A 161 -5.62 -9.11 -22.66
N LEU A 162 -5.20 -10.38 -22.53
CA LEU A 162 -5.28 -11.13 -21.29
C LEU A 162 -4.35 -10.58 -20.21
N GLN A 163 -3.16 -10.11 -20.58
CA GLN A 163 -2.24 -9.49 -19.63
C GLN A 163 -2.82 -8.17 -19.11
N ASP A 164 -3.57 -7.45 -19.93
CA ASP A 164 -4.27 -6.24 -19.52
C ASP A 164 -5.39 -6.52 -18.51
N GLU A 165 -6.18 -7.56 -18.73
CA GLU A 165 -7.21 -7.97 -17.77
C GLU A 165 -6.59 -8.36 -16.43
N ILE A 166 -5.50 -9.14 -16.45
CA ILE A 166 -4.77 -9.55 -15.25
C ILE A 166 -4.22 -8.32 -14.53
N LEU A 167 -3.63 -7.37 -15.25
CA LEU A 167 -3.09 -6.16 -14.69
C LEU A 167 -4.19 -5.30 -14.05
N THR A 168 -5.33 -5.16 -14.72
CA THR A 168 -6.48 -4.41 -14.20
C THR A 168 -7.04 -5.02 -12.93
N LEU A 169 -7.20 -6.36 -12.88
CA LEU A 169 -7.65 -7.08 -11.69
C LEU A 169 -6.64 -6.94 -10.54
N PHE A 170 -5.36 -7.08 -10.84
CA PHE A 170 -4.30 -6.91 -9.87
C PHE A 170 -4.28 -5.49 -9.31
N ALA A 171 -4.39 -4.49 -10.18
CA ALA A 171 -4.46 -3.09 -9.82
C ALA A 171 -5.64 -2.78 -8.88
N ALA A 172 -6.82 -3.32 -9.16
CA ALA A 172 -7.99 -3.14 -8.29
C ALA A 172 -7.78 -3.73 -6.88
N ASN A 173 -7.18 -4.93 -6.79
CA ASN A 173 -6.85 -5.53 -5.51
C ASN A 173 -5.80 -4.72 -4.72
N ILE A 174 -4.79 -4.21 -5.43
CA ILE A 174 -3.77 -3.34 -4.84
C ILE A 174 -4.39 -2.10 -4.19
N THR A 175 -5.36 -1.48 -4.84
CA THR A 175 -6.04 -0.32 -4.29
C THR A 175 -6.65 -0.60 -2.93
N LEU A 176 -7.34 -1.73 -2.78
CA LEU A 176 -7.94 -2.14 -1.50
C LEU A 176 -6.89 -2.39 -0.42
N ILE A 177 -5.78 -3.04 -0.77
CA ILE A 177 -4.69 -3.33 0.16
C ILE A 177 -4.00 -2.03 0.58
N PHE A 178 -3.76 -1.14 -0.37
CA PHE A 178 -3.19 0.18 -0.10
C PHE A 178 -4.06 0.99 0.85
N GLN A 179 -5.38 1.04 0.61
CA GLN A 179 -6.33 1.69 1.50
C GLN A 179 -6.25 1.14 2.93
N ASN A 180 -6.21 -0.18 3.07
CA ASN A 180 -6.11 -0.82 4.38
C ASN A 180 -4.81 -0.48 5.11
N LEU A 181 -3.67 -0.52 4.41
CA LEU A 181 -2.37 -0.19 4.99
C LEU A 181 -2.31 1.28 5.41
N HIS A 182 -2.70 2.18 4.53
CA HIS A 182 -2.74 3.61 4.82
C HIS A 182 -3.66 3.93 6.01
N SER A 183 -4.87 3.36 6.03
CA SER A 183 -5.80 3.53 7.16
C SER A 183 -5.20 3.02 8.46
N ARG A 184 -4.50 1.89 8.42
CA ARG A 184 -3.83 1.32 9.60
C ARG A 184 -2.71 2.22 10.12
N GLU A 185 -1.85 2.73 9.24
CA GLU A 185 -0.79 3.68 9.61
C GLU A 185 -1.38 4.95 10.21
N HIS A 186 -2.41 5.51 9.58
CA HIS A 186 -3.08 6.70 10.10
C HIS A 186 -3.72 6.49 11.48
N ILE A 187 -4.36 5.33 11.70
CA ILE A 187 -4.90 4.97 13.02
C ILE A 187 -3.78 4.89 14.05
N GLN A 188 -2.65 4.27 13.70
CA GLN A 188 -1.50 4.15 14.61
C GLN A 188 -0.93 5.53 14.98
N GLU A 189 -0.74 6.43 14.01
CA GLU A 189 -0.28 7.79 14.27
C GLU A 189 -1.28 8.57 15.14
N THR A 190 -2.58 8.48 14.85
CA THR A 190 -3.62 9.10 15.67
C THR A 190 -3.60 8.56 17.11
N GLN A 191 -3.41 7.25 17.29
CA GLN A 191 -3.29 6.66 18.62
C GLN A 191 -2.06 7.20 19.38
N LYS A 192 -0.91 7.34 18.71
CA LYS A 192 0.30 7.92 19.29
C LYS A 192 0.08 9.37 19.74
N GLU A 193 -0.57 10.18 18.90
CA GLU A 193 -0.91 11.56 19.24
C GLU A 193 -1.88 11.64 20.43
N LEU A 194 -2.90 10.78 20.46
CA LEU A 194 -3.86 10.73 21.57
C LEU A 194 -3.18 10.39 22.90
N LEU A 195 -2.20 9.47 22.90
CA LEU A 195 -1.44 9.15 24.13
C LEU A 195 -0.67 10.36 24.66
N LEU A 196 -0.04 11.15 23.78
CA LEU A 196 0.63 12.40 24.15
C LEU A 196 -0.34 13.46 24.68
N VAL A 197 -1.47 13.65 24.00
CA VAL A 197 -2.51 14.61 24.41
C VAL A 197 -3.12 14.22 25.75
N LEU A 198 -3.39 12.93 25.99
CA LEU A 198 -3.87 12.45 27.29
C LEU A 198 -2.83 12.68 28.38
N GLY A 199 -1.56 12.39 28.13
CA GLY A 199 -0.48 12.69 29.07
C GLY A 199 -0.41 14.17 29.42
N ASP A 200 -0.45 15.07 28.42
CA ASP A 200 -0.45 16.50 28.62
C ASP A 200 -1.67 16.98 29.44
N ALA A 201 -2.85 16.42 29.20
CA ALA A 201 -4.06 16.76 29.94
C ALA A 201 -3.98 16.33 31.44
N ILE A 202 -3.35 15.17 31.70
CA ILE A 202 -3.10 14.67 33.07
C ILE A 202 -2.14 15.59 33.81
N GLU A 203 -1.07 16.03 33.15
CA GLU A 203 -0.06 16.90 33.75
C GLU A 203 -0.57 18.31 34.03
N GLN A 204 -1.41 18.86 33.16
CA GLN A 204 -2.07 20.15 33.40
C GLN A 204 -2.83 20.14 34.73
N ARG A 205 -3.41 19.00 35.12
CA ARG A 205 -4.11 18.85 36.37
C ARG A 205 -3.17 18.92 37.57
N SER A 206 -1.92 18.49 37.43
CA SER A 206 -0.88 18.61 38.47
C SER A 206 -0.07 19.91 38.41
N LYS A 207 -0.49 20.87 37.57
CA LYS A 207 0.19 22.17 37.35
C LYS A 207 1.60 22.03 36.77
N GLU A 208 1.90 20.90 36.16
CA GLU A 208 3.13 20.70 35.39
C GLU A 208 2.94 21.23 33.96
N THR A 209 4.04 21.57 33.30
CA THR A 209 3.96 22.16 31.95
C THR A 209 3.87 21.06 30.91
N GLY A 210 2.98 21.17 29.92
CA GLY A 210 2.77 20.17 28.86
C GLY A 210 3.99 19.80 28.03
N SER A 211 5.12 20.48 28.19
CA SER A 211 6.40 20.08 27.60
C SER A 211 7.08 18.94 28.36
N HIS A 212 6.65 18.60 29.59
CA HIS A 212 7.23 17.53 30.39
C HIS A 212 6.96 16.15 29.80
N VAL A 213 5.73 15.85 29.43
CA VAL A 213 5.32 14.57 28.80
C VAL A 213 6.17 14.24 27.59
N ARG A 214 6.32 15.19 26.68
CA ARG A 214 7.13 15.00 25.46
C ARG A 214 8.60 14.79 25.77
N ARG A 215 9.16 15.53 26.77
CA ARG A 215 10.54 15.30 27.20
C ARG A 215 10.74 13.92 27.82
N VAL A 216 9.83 13.50 28.69
CA VAL A 216 9.88 12.15 29.30
C VAL A 216 9.82 11.08 28.21
N ALA A 217 8.91 11.18 27.25
CA ALA A 217 8.80 10.27 26.14
C ALA A 217 10.12 10.13 25.34
N LEU A 218 10.71 11.26 24.93
CA LEU A 218 11.98 11.28 24.21
C LEU A 218 13.15 10.76 25.05
N MET A 219 13.19 11.07 26.34
CA MET A 219 14.25 10.55 27.21
C MET A 219 14.14 9.05 27.43
N CYS A 220 12.94 8.51 27.58
CA CYS A 220 12.72 7.07 27.69
C CYS A 220 13.19 6.32 26.43
N GLU A 221 12.85 6.85 25.24
CA GLU A 221 13.34 6.30 23.97
C GLU A 221 14.88 6.30 23.90
N LEU A 222 15.50 7.45 24.18
CA LEU A 222 16.96 7.59 24.13
C LEU A 222 17.68 6.67 25.13
N ILE A 223 17.15 6.55 26.34
CA ILE A 223 17.72 5.67 27.37
C ILE A 223 17.60 4.21 26.94
N ALA A 224 16.44 3.79 26.44
CA ALA A 224 16.24 2.44 25.95
C ALA A 224 17.24 2.07 24.83
N LEU A 225 17.41 2.96 23.83
CA LEU A 225 18.38 2.75 22.77
C LEU A 225 19.82 2.69 23.28
N LYS A 226 20.21 3.56 24.23
CA LYS A 226 21.53 3.54 24.83
C LYS A 226 21.80 2.30 25.67
N LEU A 227 20.76 1.70 26.25
CA LEU A 227 20.84 0.43 26.94
C LEU A 227 20.85 -0.79 26.02
N GLY A 228 20.90 -0.58 24.72
CA GLY A 228 20.96 -1.65 23.71
C GLY A 228 19.62 -2.36 23.46
N GLN A 229 18.50 -1.75 23.87
CA GLN A 229 17.19 -2.28 23.55
C GLN A 229 16.87 -2.10 22.05
N SER A 230 15.95 -2.91 21.52
CA SER A 230 15.51 -2.79 20.13
C SER A 230 14.80 -1.45 19.88
N SER A 231 14.86 -0.97 18.64
CA SER A 231 14.12 0.24 18.23
C SER A 231 12.62 0.13 18.49
N GLU A 232 12.05 -1.05 18.30
CA GLU A 232 10.65 -1.34 18.56
C GLU A 232 10.30 -1.19 20.05
N TYR A 233 11.15 -1.72 20.94
CA TYR A 233 10.97 -1.55 22.38
C TYR A 233 11.12 -0.09 22.81
N ALA A 234 12.11 0.62 22.26
CA ALA A 234 12.32 2.03 22.55
C ALA A 234 11.14 2.90 22.12
N GLU A 235 10.56 2.63 20.94
CA GLU A 235 9.35 3.28 20.44
C GLU A 235 8.13 2.97 21.33
N MET A 236 7.94 1.72 21.71
CA MET A 236 6.87 1.33 22.63
C MET A 236 6.99 2.08 23.96
N LEU A 237 8.19 2.19 24.51
CA LEU A 237 8.44 2.89 25.78
C LEU A 237 8.18 4.40 25.65
N LYS A 238 8.54 5.01 24.52
CA LYS A 238 8.24 6.41 24.19
C LYS A 238 6.75 6.74 24.31
N TYR A 239 5.89 5.86 23.78
CA TYR A 239 4.44 6.10 23.77
C TYR A 239 3.73 5.56 25.03
N ALA A 240 4.34 4.68 25.80
CA ALA A 240 3.82 4.23 27.09
C ALA A 240 4.12 5.23 28.21
N SER A 241 5.31 5.86 28.20
CA SER A 241 5.75 6.75 29.27
C SER A 241 4.85 7.98 29.50
N PRO A 242 4.17 8.60 28.53
CA PRO A 242 3.20 9.65 28.77
C PRO A 242 2.08 9.30 29.75
N LEU A 243 1.77 8.03 29.89
CA LEU A 243 0.70 7.56 30.75
C LEU A 243 1.16 7.16 32.16
N HIS A 244 2.43 7.40 32.53
CA HIS A 244 2.98 6.97 33.83
C HIS A 244 2.18 7.54 35.02
N ASP A 245 1.57 8.69 34.85
CA ASP A 245 0.81 9.42 35.87
C ASP A 245 -0.72 9.35 35.67
N ILE A 246 -1.22 8.46 34.80
CA ILE A 246 -2.65 8.35 34.50
C ILE A 246 -3.54 8.15 35.74
N GLY A 247 -3.00 7.53 36.79
CA GLY A 247 -3.68 7.37 38.06
C GLY A 247 -4.06 8.68 38.76
N LYS A 248 -3.38 9.80 38.47
CA LYS A 248 -3.71 11.12 39.00
C LYS A 248 -5.14 11.57 38.70
N ILE A 249 -5.74 11.04 37.61
CA ILE A 249 -7.13 11.35 37.26
C ILE A 249 -8.11 10.97 38.38
N GLY A 250 -7.87 9.87 39.09
CA GLY A 250 -8.71 9.40 40.17
C GLY A 250 -8.47 10.08 41.52
N ILE A 251 -7.44 10.93 41.65
CA ILE A 251 -7.09 11.59 42.90
C ILE A 251 -7.83 12.91 43.03
N PRO A 252 -8.54 13.17 44.18
CA PRO A 252 -9.17 14.47 44.44
C PRO A 252 -8.14 15.60 44.47
N GLU A 253 -8.52 16.79 43.97
CA GLU A 253 -7.62 17.95 43.94
C GLU A 253 -7.12 18.38 45.31
N THR A 254 -7.93 18.19 46.34
CA THR A 254 -7.57 18.48 47.75
C THR A 254 -6.40 17.62 48.22
N ILE A 255 -6.23 16.44 47.68
CA ILE A 255 -5.09 15.55 47.95
C ILE A 255 -3.93 15.84 47.00
N LEU A 256 -4.22 15.96 45.70
CA LEU A 256 -3.21 16.18 44.68
C LEU A 256 -2.40 17.46 44.88
N HIS A 257 -3.08 18.54 45.38
CA HIS A 257 -2.46 19.84 45.63
C HIS A 257 -2.27 20.18 47.10
N LYS A 258 -2.31 19.16 47.98
CA LYS A 258 -2.14 19.38 49.40
C LYS A 258 -0.73 19.93 49.69
N PRO A 259 -0.61 21.11 50.31
CA PRO A 259 0.69 21.63 50.71
C PRO A 259 1.17 20.88 51.96
N GLY A 260 2.15 20.01 51.79
CA GLY A 260 2.75 19.25 52.89
C GLY A 260 2.55 17.72 52.76
N LYS A 261 2.75 16.99 53.85
CA LYS A 261 2.59 15.52 53.87
C LYS A 261 1.11 15.12 53.75
N LEU A 262 0.89 13.96 53.14
CA LEU A 262 -0.42 13.33 53.16
C LEU A 262 -0.70 12.82 54.60
N ASP A 263 -2.00 12.83 54.95
CA ASP A 263 -2.46 12.26 56.22
C ASP A 263 -2.49 10.71 56.08
N ASP A 264 -2.41 9.99 57.18
CA ASP A 264 -2.49 8.53 57.23
C ASP A 264 -3.88 8.01 56.80
#